data_6a7b4d7de952c78d0d5a7be73a7e3dbd
#
_entry.id   6a7b4d7de952c78d0d5a7be73a7e3dbd
#
_cell.length_a   1.000
_cell.length_b   1.000
_cell.length_c   1.000
_cell.angle_alpha   90.00
_cell.angle_beta   90.00
_cell.angle_gamma   90.00
#
_symmetry.space_group_name_H-M   'P 1'
#
loop_
_entity.id
_entity.type
_entity.pdbx_description
1 polymer ?
#
loop_
_entity_poly.entity_id
_entity_poly.type
_entity_poly.pdbx_seq_one_letter_code
_entity_poly.pdbx_strand_id
1 'polypeptide(L)'
;MEQGNLLKRVLQYSNIPSFHCSKIKDHESGAEAFVDSSLAWCNTPMPDYTERFYRNRVKSEDLVSFEVRVKETDLLVSAEQNLEKETRDLVFESRHQIESYIQTHADFLTALGPYLHDPYAPPLVKEMIERAREVGVGPMAAVAGAIAEYVGRQLLEKSSQVIVENGGDLFIMARRPVTVSIFAGTSPLSEKIGLILSPKLMPLGVASSSGTVGHSLSLGKADVGCVVSPSAAFADAAATALCNRIQGPKDLSRIDEWAGNLKGILGALVILGDKMATWGKIELVAL
;
A
#
# COMPACT_ATOMS: atom_id res chain seq x y z
N MET A 1 26.07 -12.86 0.31
CA MET A 1 25.59 -12.35 1.62
C MET A 1 24.96 -10.95 1.51
N GLU A 2 25.44 -10.07 0.63
CA GLU A 2 24.86 -8.72 0.42
C GLU A 2 23.46 -8.71 -0.21
N GLN A 3 23.17 -9.59 -1.16
CA GLN A 3 21.85 -9.66 -1.79
C GLN A 3 20.71 -10.06 -0.83
N GLY A 4 20.99 -10.90 0.17
CA GLY A 4 20.01 -11.27 1.20
C GLY A 4 19.62 -10.10 2.12
N ASN A 5 20.53 -9.14 2.31
CA ASN A 5 20.26 -7.93 3.08
C ASN A 5 19.47 -6.87 2.29
N LEU A 6 19.69 -6.81 0.98
CA LEU A 6 18.94 -5.91 0.10
C LEU A 6 17.48 -6.38 -0.05
N LEU A 7 17.28 -7.69 -0.23
CA LEU A 7 15.94 -8.31 -0.28
C LEU A 7 15.14 -8.06 1.02
N LYS A 8 15.80 -8.19 2.18
CA LYS A 8 15.20 -7.84 3.47
C LYS A 8 14.82 -6.35 3.56
N ARG A 9 15.62 -5.45 3.02
CA ARG A 9 15.35 -4.01 3.07
C ARG A 9 14.14 -3.58 2.26
N VAL A 10 13.88 -4.15 1.10
CA VAL A 10 12.86 -3.64 0.16
C VAL A 10 11.53 -4.38 0.26
N LEU A 11 11.52 -5.68 0.56
CA LEU A 11 10.27 -6.34 1.01
C LEU A 11 9.78 -5.78 2.35
N GLN A 12 10.63 -5.12 3.08
CA GLN A 12 10.34 -4.27 4.22
C GLN A 12 9.56 -3.00 3.84
N TYR A 13 9.64 -2.45 2.66
CA TYR A 13 8.98 -1.21 2.25
C TYR A 13 7.48 -1.36 1.95
N SER A 14 6.96 -2.58 1.84
CA SER A 14 5.53 -2.82 1.60
C SER A 14 4.70 -3.06 2.86
N ASN A 15 5.33 -3.36 4.01
CA ASN A 15 4.61 -3.59 5.28
C ASN A 15 5.58 -3.75 6.44
N ILE A 16 5.96 -2.68 7.18
CA ILE A 16 6.79 -2.91 8.36
C ILE A 16 6.50 -2.03 9.54
N PRO A 17 6.54 -2.68 10.71
CA PRO A 17 6.91 -2.04 11.95
C PRO A 17 8.38 -2.29 12.29
N SER A 18 9.05 -1.20 12.69
CA SER A 18 10.26 -1.08 13.51
C SER A 18 11.53 -1.82 13.09
N PHE A 19 12.55 -1.03 12.69
CA PHE A 19 13.96 -1.40 12.82
C PHE A 19 14.47 -1.21 14.24
N HIS A 20 14.99 -2.29 14.83
CA HIS A 20 15.99 -2.18 15.87
C HIS A 20 17.36 -1.94 15.21
N CYS A 21 17.89 -0.74 15.37
CA CYS A 21 19.29 -0.45 15.08
C CYS A 21 20.13 -1.12 16.18
N SER A 22 20.60 -2.35 15.94
CA SER A 22 21.60 -2.97 16.80
C SER A 22 22.94 -2.26 16.54
N LYS A 23 23.49 -1.66 17.60
CA LYS A 23 24.82 -1.04 17.63
C LYS A 23 25.86 -2.06 17.16
N ILE A 24 26.47 -1.79 16.02
CA ILE A 24 27.74 -2.39 15.64
C ILE A 24 28.80 -1.67 16.44
N LYS A 25 29.47 -2.40 17.32
CA LYS A 25 30.71 -1.95 17.94
C LYS A 25 31.82 -2.12 16.91
N ASP A 26 32.28 -1.04 16.35
CA ASP A 26 33.52 -1.06 15.59
C ASP A 26 34.69 -0.77 16.53
N HIS A 27 35.66 -1.70 16.48
CA HIS A 27 36.99 -1.55 17.04
C HIS A 27 37.85 -0.71 16.09
N GLU A 28 38.42 0.34 16.65
CA GLU A 28 39.67 1.07 16.33
C GLU A 28 40.17 1.12 14.88
N SER A 29 40.07 2.31 14.28
CA SER A 29 41.24 2.98 13.67
C SER A 29 40.93 4.44 13.39
N GLY A 30 41.80 5.35 13.81
CA GLY A 30 41.63 6.78 13.71
C GLY A 30 41.72 7.28 12.27
N ALA A 31 40.73 8.05 11.89
CA ALA A 31 40.78 9.06 10.84
C ALA A 31 39.68 10.08 11.14
N GLU A 32 40.04 11.34 11.29
CA GLU A 32 39.12 12.46 11.40
C GLU A 32 38.30 12.56 10.13
N ALA A 33 36.99 12.33 10.21
CA ALA A 33 36.04 12.51 9.11
C ALA A 33 35.14 13.70 9.44
N PHE A 34 35.13 14.65 8.55
CA PHE A 34 34.20 15.77 8.46
C PHE A 34 32.76 15.30 8.67
N VAL A 35 32.13 15.81 9.72
CA VAL A 35 30.69 15.56 9.98
C VAL A 35 29.89 16.52 9.12
N ASP A 36 29.31 15.99 8.04
CA ASP A 36 28.31 16.71 7.26
C ASP A 36 27.05 16.89 8.09
N SER A 37 26.62 18.13 8.27
CA SER A 37 25.48 18.56 9.08
C SER A 37 24.11 18.13 8.49
N SER A 38 24.07 17.33 7.43
CA SER A 38 22.84 16.79 6.81
C SER A 38 22.27 15.53 7.48
N LEU A 39 22.98 14.96 8.48
CA LEU A 39 22.55 13.74 9.19
C LEU A 39 21.80 14.00 10.52
N ALA A 40 21.43 15.24 10.82
CA ALA A 40 20.76 15.60 12.07
C ALA A 40 19.28 15.20 12.17
N TRP A 41 18.72 14.54 11.15
CA TRP A 41 17.29 14.14 11.10
C TRP A 41 17.00 12.72 11.57
N CYS A 42 18.01 12.01 12.10
CA CYS A 42 17.88 10.57 12.41
C CYS A 42 17.56 10.24 13.88
N ASN A 43 17.32 11.23 14.76
CA ASN A 43 17.21 11.01 16.21
C ASN A 43 15.89 11.44 16.86
N THR A 44 14.82 11.68 16.11
CA THR A 44 13.49 11.71 16.71
C THR A 44 12.92 10.29 16.70
N PRO A 45 12.54 9.69 17.84
CA PRO A 45 11.80 8.44 17.83
C PRO A 45 10.46 8.71 17.15
N MET A 46 10.27 8.12 15.96
CA MET A 46 8.97 8.06 15.34
C MET A 46 8.04 7.31 16.30
N PRO A 47 6.80 7.76 16.52
CA PRO A 47 5.86 7.02 17.36
C PRO A 47 5.73 5.59 16.80
N ASP A 48 5.80 4.63 17.70
CA ASP A 48 5.69 3.20 17.42
C ASP A 48 4.38 2.94 16.67
N TYR A 49 4.47 2.72 15.36
CA TYR A 49 3.33 2.39 14.49
C TYR A 49 2.92 0.90 14.67
N THR A 50 3.11 0.39 15.89
CA THR A 50 2.97 -1.03 16.23
C THR A 50 1.53 -1.46 16.51
N GLU A 51 0.58 -0.53 16.68
CA GLU A 51 -0.82 -0.88 16.88
C GLU A 51 -1.67 -0.33 15.73
N ARG A 52 -2.15 -1.24 14.89
CA ARG A 52 -3.06 -0.94 13.77
C ARG A 52 -4.48 -0.74 14.31
N PHE A 53 -4.71 0.31 15.08
CA PHE A 53 -6.00 0.65 15.70
C PHE A 53 -7.16 0.72 14.71
N TYR A 54 -6.89 1.04 13.45
CA TYR A 54 -7.89 1.11 12.40
C TYR A 54 -8.47 -0.26 12.01
N ARG A 55 -7.77 -1.37 12.26
CA ARG A 55 -8.26 -2.73 11.99
C ARG A 55 -9.54 -3.09 12.75
N ASN A 56 -9.75 -2.47 13.91
CA ASN A 56 -10.96 -2.72 14.72
C ASN A 56 -12.23 -2.07 14.16
N ARG A 57 -12.15 -1.30 13.07
CA ARG A 57 -13.25 -0.50 12.52
C ARG A 57 -13.91 -1.10 11.27
N VAL A 58 -13.30 -2.08 10.63
CA VAL A 58 -13.93 -2.86 9.56
C VAL A 58 -14.68 -4.03 10.19
N LYS A 59 -15.77 -3.73 10.92
CA LYS A 59 -16.66 -4.76 11.47
C LYS A 59 -17.84 -4.96 10.51
N SER A 60 -17.91 -6.11 9.87
CA SER A 60 -19.13 -6.65 9.32
C SER A 60 -19.66 -7.69 10.30
N GLU A 61 -20.88 -7.52 10.79
CA GLU A 61 -21.52 -8.42 11.77
C GLU A 61 -21.63 -9.87 11.26
N ASP A 62 -21.51 -10.07 9.95
CA ASP A 62 -21.70 -11.36 9.27
C ASP A 62 -20.37 -12.00 8.82
N LEU A 63 -19.19 -11.41 9.14
CA LEU A 63 -17.89 -11.93 8.71
C LEU A 63 -16.98 -12.28 9.88
N VAL A 64 -16.23 -13.36 9.70
CA VAL A 64 -15.15 -13.78 10.61
C VAL A 64 -13.86 -13.10 10.17
N SER A 65 -13.21 -12.40 11.07
CA SER A 65 -11.92 -11.74 10.81
C SER A 65 -10.78 -12.55 11.43
N PHE A 66 -9.69 -12.70 10.69
CA PHE A 66 -8.47 -13.38 11.13
C PHE A 66 -7.23 -12.71 10.51
N GLU A 67 -6.10 -12.86 11.16
CA GLU A 67 -4.83 -12.30 10.73
C GLU A 67 -3.90 -13.39 10.20
N VAL A 68 -3.21 -13.09 9.11
CA VAL A 68 -2.18 -13.97 8.54
C VAL A 68 -0.91 -13.18 8.32
N ARG A 69 0.15 -13.62 8.98
CA ARG A 69 1.48 -13.02 8.83
C ARG A 69 2.48 -14.01 8.30
N VAL A 70 3.17 -13.62 7.21
CA VAL A 70 4.25 -14.38 6.58
C VAL A 70 5.37 -13.42 6.23
N LYS A 71 6.47 -13.49 6.96
CA LYS A 71 7.59 -12.53 6.88
C LYS A 71 7.06 -11.08 7.04
N GLU A 72 7.23 -10.25 6.01
CA GLU A 72 6.80 -8.85 5.99
C GLU A 72 5.32 -8.68 5.56
N THR A 73 4.70 -9.67 4.96
CA THR A 73 3.28 -9.63 4.60
C THR A 73 2.43 -9.90 5.83
N ASP A 74 1.54 -8.98 6.14
CA ASP A 74 0.68 -9.01 7.31
C ASP A 74 -0.73 -8.59 6.90
N LEU A 75 -1.59 -9.59 6.70
CA LEU A 75 -2.97 -9.41 6.23
C LEU A 75 -3.97 -9.49 7.37
N LEU A 76 -4.96 -8.60 7.37
CA LEU A 76 -6.24 -8.80 8.04
C LEU A 76 -7.26 -9.23 6.99
N VAL A 77 -7.87 -10.39 7.18
CA VAL A 77 -8.86 -10.94 6.26
C VAL A 77 -10.20 -11.09 6.98
N SER A 78 -11.27 -10.69 6.31
CA SER A 78 -12.64 -10.93 6.76
C SER A 78 -13.39 -11.71 5.69
N ALA A 79 -13.99 -12.85 6.05
CA ALA A 79 -14.70 -13.76 5.17
C ALA A 79 -15.89 -14.40 5.90
N GLU A 80 -16.81 -15.09 5.18
CA GLU A 80 -17.96 -15.76 5.80
C GLU A 80 -17.58 -16.93 6.73
N GLN A 81 -16.32 -17.39 6.64
CA GLN A 81 -15.74 -18.43 7.51
C GLN A 81 -14.25 -18.18 7.73
N ASN A 82 -13.66 -18.85 8.70
CA ASN A 82 -12.21 -18.78 8.92
C ASN A 82 -11.47 -19.53 7.82
N LEU A 83 -10.71 -18.79 7.00
CA LEU A 83 -9.88 -19.27 5.89
C LEU A 83 -8.39 -18.99 6.13
N GLU A 84 -7.96 -18.97 7.39
CA GLU A 84 -6.57 -18.62 7.77
C GLU A 84 -5.54 -19.51 7.07
N LYS A 85 -5.79 -20.83 7.01
CA LYS A 85 -4.87 -21.77 6.38
C LYS A 85 -4.72 -21.50 4.89
N GLU A 86 -5.84 -21.38 4.18
CA GLU A 86 -5.88 -21.09 2.74
C GLU A 86 -5.22 -19.76 2.45
N THR A 87 -5.52 -18.74 3.25
CA THR A 87 -4.87 -17.42 3.13
C THR A 87 -3.36 -17.51 3.29
N ARG A 88 -2.89 -18.27 4.27
CA ARG A 88 -1.45 -18.48 4.50
C ARG A 88 -0.76 -19.13 3.30
N ASP A 89 -1.37 -20.16 2.72
CA ASP A 89 -0.86 -20.85 1.54
C ASP A 89 -0.80 -19.90 0.33
N LEU A 90 -1.83 -19.09 0.10
CA LEU A 90 -1.88 -18.08 -0.96
C LEU A 90 -0.84 -16.95 -0.76
N VAL A 91 -0.59 -16.55 0.48
CA VAL A 91 0.48 -15.58 0.78
C VAL A 91 1.85 -16.16 0.47
N PHE A 92 2.10 -17.42 0.82
CA PHE A 92 3.35 -18.09 0.44
C PHE A 92 3.53 -18.15 -1.08
N GLU A 93 2.48 -18.49 -1.82
CA GLU A 93 2.50 -18.57 -3.27
C GLU A 93 2.76 -17.21 -3.91
N SER A 94 2.03 -16.17 -3.49
CA SER A 94 2.21 -14.81 -4.00
C SER A 94 3.62 -14.28 -3.75
N ARG A 95 4.15 -14.49 -2.54
CA ARG A 95 5.52 -14.11 -2.20
C ARG A 95 6.55 -14.89 -2.98
N HIS A 96 6.34 -16.18 -3.20
CA HIS A 96 7.25 -17.01 -3.98
C HIS A 96 7.38 -16.50 -5.42
N GLN A 97 6.28 -16.10 -6.06
CA GLN A 97 6.31 -15.51 -7.40
C GLN A 97 7.19 -14.24 -7.43
N ILE A 98 7.01 -13.34 -6.45
CA ILE A 98 7.76 -12.08 -6.37
C ILE A 98 9.24 -12.32 -6.02
N GLU A 99 9.49 -13.07 -4.94
CA GLU A 99 10.84 -13.31 -4.43
C GLU A 99 11.71 -14.06 -5.44
N SER A 100 11.15 -15.06 -6.13
CA SER A 100 11.86 -15.80 -7.17
C SER A 100 12.20 -14.93 -8.39
N TYR A 101 11.28 -14.05 -8.79
CA TYR A 101 11.52 -13.12 -9.89
C TYR A 101 12.63 -12.13 -9.56
N ILE A 102 12.61 -11.56 -8.36
CA ILE A 102 13.65 -10.63 -7.88
C ILE A 102 15.04 -11.28 -7.85
N GLN A 103 15.16 -12.58 -7.58
CA GLN A 103 16.46 -13.27 -7.57
C GLN A 103 17.18 -13.20 -8.93
N THR A 104 16.43 -13.17 -10.02
CA THR A 104 16.96 -13.10 -11.39
C THR A 104 16.85 -11.70 -12.01
N HIS A 105 16.05 -10.81 -11.40
CA HIS A 105 15.76 -9.45 -11.88
C HIS A 105 15.90 -8.47 -10.71
N ALA A 106 17.12 -8.28 -10.23
CA ALA A 106 17.38 -7.48 -9.03
C ALA A 106 16.95 -6.01 -9.16
N ASP A 107 16.98 -5.46 -10.36
CA ASP A 107 16.54 -4.11 -10.70
C ASP A 107 15.02 -3.91 -10.55
N PHE A 108 14.22 -4.98 -10.69
CA PHE A 108 12.78 -4.94 -10.43
C PHE A 108 12.44 -4.39 -9.03
N LEU A 109 13.24 -4.76 -8.05
CA LEU A 109 13.06 -4.38 -6.66
C LEU A 109 13.24 -2.88 -6.40
N THR A 110 14.14 -2.24 -7.12
CA THR A 110 14.58 -0.85 -6.90
C THR A 110 14.08 0.12 -7.95
N ALA A 111 13.39 -0.38 -8.99
CA ALA A 111 12.83 0.46 -10.03
C ALA A 111 11.78 1.42 -9.46
N LEU A 112 12.00 2.73 -9.59
CA LEU A 112 11.06 3.78 -9.18
C LEU A 112 10.17 4.26 -10.35
N GLY A 113 10.57 3.97 -11.58
CA GLY A 113 9.83 4.26 -12.81
C GLY A 113 9.31 3.00 -13.48
N PRO A 114 8.59 3.16 -14.61
CA PRO A 114 8.01 2.04 -15.35
C PRO A 114 9.04 0.96 -15.70
N TYR A 115 8.72 -0.27 -15.33
CA TYR A 115 9.53 -1.44 -15.65
C TYR A 115 9.20 -1.99 -17.04
N LEU A 116 10.16 -2.65 -17.68
CA LEU A 116 9.93 -3.27 -18.99
C LEU A 116 8.91 -4.40 -18.89
N HIS A 117 8.03 -4.50 -19.90
CA HIS A 117 7.09 -5.62 -19.98
C HIS A 117 7.87 -6.93 -20.16
N ASP A 118 7.59 -7.89 -19.30
CA ASP A 118 8.15 -9.24 -19.39
C ASP A 118 7.00 -10.26 -19.58
N PRO A 119 6.84 -10.82 -20.80
CA PRO A 119 5.80 -11.80 -21.07
C PRO A 119 6.00 -13.13 -20.34
N TYR A 120 7.20 -13.39 -19.83
CA TYR A 120 7.55 -14.61 -19.11
C TYR A 120 7.51 -14.44 -17.58
N ALA A 121 7.25 -13.23 -17.08
CA ALA A 121 7.11 -13.00 -15.65
C ALA A 121 5.95 -13.83 -15.06
N PRO A 122 6.05 -14.26 -13.80
CA PRO A 122 4.92 -14.86 -13.08
C PRO A 122 3.68 -13.99 -13.14
N PRO A 123 2.45 -14.56 -13.08
CA PRO A 123 1.21 -13.79 -13.25
C PRO A 123 1.10 -12.57 -12.34
N LEU A 124 1.42 -12.73 -11.05
CA LEU A 124 1.36 -11.63 -10.08
C LEU A 124 2.38 -10.53 -10.40
N VAL A 125 3.60 -10.91 -10.78
CA VAL A 125 4.66 -9.96 -11.16
C VAL A 125 4.28 -9.20 -12.43
N LYS A 126 3.69 -9.89 -13.40
CA LYS A 126 3.18 -9.27 -14.63
C LYS A 126 2.11 -8.23 -14.33
N GLU A 127 1.15 -8.56 -13.47
CA GLU A 127 0.13 -7.61 -13.00
C GLU A 127 0.77 -6.37 -12.36
N MET A 128 1.74 -6.55 -11.46
CA MET A 128 2.48 -5.43 -10.84
C MET A 128 3.18 -4.55 -11.89
N ILE A 129 3.84 -5.15 -12.88
CA ILE A 129 4.52 -4.40 -13.95
C ILE A 129 3.51 -3.59 -14.77
N GLU A 130 2.42 -4.21 -15.19
CA GLU A 130 1.42 -3.59 -16.06
C GLU A 130 0.73 -2.42 -15.35
N ARG A 131 0.24 -2.64 -14.12
CA ARG A 131 -0.48 -1.61 -13.36
C ARG A 131 0.41 -0.42 -12.97
N ALA A 132 1.64 -0.68 -12.58
CA ALA A 132 2.59 0.38 -12.28
C ALA A 132 2.96 1.22 -13.52
N ARG A 133 3.10 0.57 -14.70
CA ARG A 133 3.36 1.26 -15.97
C ARG A 133 2.25 2.21 -16.37
N GLU A 134 0.97 1.83 -16.15
CA GLU A 134 -0.18 2.66 -16.50
C GLU A 134 -0.14 4.05 -15.83
N VAL A 135 0.48 4.16 -14.66
CA VAL A 135 0.57 5.39 -13.86
C VAL A 135 1.97 5.97 -13.75
N GLY A 136 2.98 5.31 -14.34
CA GLY A 136 4.33 5.84 -14.46
C GLY A 136 5.20 5.64 -13.23
N VAL A 137 4.95 4.59 -12.41
CA VAL A 137 5.76 4.25 -11.23
C VAL A 137 6.44 2.89 -11.39
N GLY A 138 7.30 2.54 -10.44
CA GLY A 138 7.94 1.22 -10.39
C GLY A 138 7.00 0.12 -9.91
N PRO A 139 7.25 -1.15 -10.27
CA PRO A 139 6.34 -2.27 -10.00
C PRO A 139 6.10 -2.54 -8.51
N MET A 140 7.08 -2.25 -7.67
CA MET A 140 6.93 -2.42 -6.22
C MET A 140 5.90 -1.46 -5.59
N ALA A 141 5.51 -0.40 -6.30
CA ALA A 141 4.42 0.49 -5.89
C ALA A 141 3.01 -0.13 -6.05
N ALA A 142 2.91 -1.36 -6.58
CA ALA A 142 1.68 -2.11 -6.70
C ALA A 142 1.67 -3.37 -5.81
N VAL A 143 2.70 -3.61 -5.01
CA VAL A 143 2.93 -4.92 -4.37
C VAL A 143 1.89 -5.27 -3.32
N ALA A 144 1.51 -4.32 -2.48
CA ALA A 144 0.58 -4.57 -1.38
C ALA A 144 -0.84 -4.80 -1.90
N GLY A 145 -1.28 -3.94 -2.85
CA GLY A 145 -2.54 -4.09 -3.54
C GLY A 145 -2.62 -5.36 -4.40
N ALA A 146 -1.52 -5.74 -5.08
CA ALA A 146 -1.47 -6.96 -5.89
C ALA A 146 -1.60 -8.23 -5.03
N ILE A 147 -0.92 -8.29 -3.89
CA ILE A 147 -1.06 -9.42 -2.94
C ILE A 147 -2.49 -9.46 -2.38
N ALA A 148 -3.04 -8.32 -1.95
CA ALA A 148 -4.40 -8.26 -1.41
C ALA A 148 -5.43 -8.73 -2.45
N GLU A 149 -5.30 -8.29 -3.71
CA GLU A 149 -6.19 -8.69 -4.80
C GLU A 149 -6.03 -10.17 -5.16
N TYR A 150 -4.80 -10.67 -5.28
CA TYR A 150 -4.52 -12.07 -5.55
C TYR A 150 -5.17 -12.99 -4.51
N VAL A 151 -4.89 -12.73 -3.24
CA VAL A 151 -5.46 -13.50 -2.13
C VAL A 151 -6.97 -13.38 -2.11
N GLY A 152 -7.51 -12.16 -2.21
CA GLY A 152 -8.95 -11.93 -2.17
C GLY A 152 -9.71 -12.65 -3.26
N ARG A 153 -9.22 -12.61 -4.50
CA ARG A 153 -9.86 -13.30 -5.64
C ARG A 153 -9.88 -14.82 -5.48
N GLN A 154 -8.80 -15.42 -4.98
CA GLN A 154 -8.76 -16.87 -4.73
C GLN A 154 -9.69 -17.27 -3.58
N LEU A 155 -9.79 -16.47 -2.53
CA LEU A 155 -10.71 -16.74 -1.41
C LEU A 155 -12.18 -16.62 -1.80
N LEU A 156 -12.52 -15.88 -2.88
CA LEU A 156 -13.89 -15.82 -3.40
C LEU A 156 -14.41 -17.18 -3.93
N GLU A 157 -13.55 -18.16 -4.16
CA GLU A 157 -13.97 -19.53 -4.48
C GLU A 157 -14.61 -20.24 -3.28
N LYS A 158 -14.32 -19.77 -2.04
CA LYS A 158 -14.78 -20.38 -0.78
C LYS A 158 -15.68 -19.48 0.06
N SER A 159 -15.75 -18.20 -0.26
CA SER A 159 -16.53 -17.19 0.47
C SER A 159 -17.09 -16.17 -0.52
N SER A 160 -18.37 -15.88 -0.46
CA SER A 160 -18.98 -14.92 -1.39
C SER A 160 -18.72 -13.46 -0.99
N GLN A 161 -18.21 -13.23 0.21
CA GLN A 161 -17.76 -11.93 0.73
C GLN A 161 -16.35 -12.09 1.28
N VAL A 162 -15.45 -11.25 0.80
CA VAL A 162 -14.04 -11.24 1.22
C VAL A 162 -13.55 -9.80 1.28
N ILE A 163 -12.92 -9.45 2.41
CA ILE A 163 -12.16 -8.20 2.55
C ILE A 163 -10.74 -8.61 2.94
N VAL A 164 -9.75 -8.19 2.17
CA VAL A 164 -8.33 -8.38 2.48
C VAL A 164 -7.68 -7.01 2.65
N GLU A 165 -7.13 -6.76 3.82
CA GLU A 165 -6.33 -5.57 4.11
C GLU A 165 -4.85 -5.96 4.18
N ASN A 166 -4.02 -5.20 3.48
CA ASN A 166 -2.57 -5.34 3.44
C ASN A 166 -1.92 -3.97 3.64
N GLY A 167 -1.69 -3.57 4.89
CA GLY A 167 -1.00 -2.33 5.22
C GLY A 167 -1.71 -1.03 4.85
N GLY A 168 -3.01 -1.06 4.61
CA GLY A 168 -3.82 0.08 4.18
C GLY A 168 -4.36 -0.06 2.77
N ASP A 169 -3.93 -1.09 2.03
CA ASP A 169 -4.45 -1.43 0.72
C ASP A 169 -5.46 -2.55 0.84
N LEU A 170 -6.62 -2.35 0.23
CA LEU A 170 -7.79 -3.19 0.42
C LEU A 170 -8.22 -3.82 -0.90
N PHE A 171 -8.52 -5.12 -0.86
CA PHE A 171 -9.42 -5.76 -1.81
C PHE A 171 -10.75 -6.04 -1.12
N ILE A 172 -11.87 -5.63 -1.73
CA ILE A 172 -13.18 -5.68 -1.09
C ILE A 172 -14.21 -6.31 -2.03
N MET A 173 -14.84 -7.37 -1.57
CA MET A 173 -16.07 -7.93 -2.11
C MET A 173 -17.06 -8.14 -0.97
N ALA A 174 -18.12 -7.34 -0.90
CA ALA A 174 -19.12 -7.37 0.16
C ALA A 174 -20.53 -7.14 -0.39
N ARG A 175 -21.54 -7.67 0.28
CA ARG A 175 -22.96 -7.49 -0.09
C ARG A 175 -23.58 -6.21 0.43
N ARG A 176 -22.93 -5.56 1.41
CA ARG A 176 -23.39 -4.31 2.04
C ARG A 176 -22.36 -3.21 1.76
N PRO A 177 -22.77 -1.93 1.87
CA PRO A 177 -21.81 -0.83 1.81
C PRO A 177 -20.71 -0.98 2.86
N VAL A 178 -19.47 -0.69 2.45
CA VAL A 178 -18.31 -0.70 3.34
C VAL A 178 -17.81 0.72 3.51
N THR A 179 -17.59 1.14 4.75
CA THR A 179 -16.97 2.43 5.06
C THR A 179 -15.50 2.23 5.38
N VAL A 180 -14.64 2.90 4.64
CA VAL A 180 -13.18 2.89 4.84
C VAL A 180 -12.76 4.22 5.44
N SER A 181 -12.20 4.20 6.66
CA SER A 181 -11.65 5.39 7.32
C SER A 181 -10.33 5.81 6.68
N ILE A 182 -10.15 7.10 6.46
CA ILE A 182 -8.93 7.66 5.89
C ILE A 182 -7.98 8.09 7.01
N PHE A 183 -6.83 7.43 7.08
CA PHE A 183 -5.73 7.84 7.95
C PHE A 183 -4.78 8.76 7.19
N ALA A 184 -4.58 9.98 7.70
CA ALA A 184 -3.75 11.03 7.09
C ALA A 184 -2.71 11.58 8.09
N GLY A 185 -2.11 10.69 8.86
CA GLY A 185 -1.05 11.06 9.80
C GLY A 185 -1.47 12.16 10.78
N THR A 186 -0.72 13.25 10.81
CA THR A 186 -0.96 14.41 11.71
C THR A 186 -1.97 15.41 11.18
N SER A 187 -2.55 15.19 9.99
CA SER A 187 -3.59 16.05 9.45
C SER A 187 -4.80 16.15 10.39
N PRO A 188 -5.41 17.33 10.58
CA PRO A 188 -6.63 17.46 11.36
C PRO A 188 -7.84 16.72 10.77
N LEU A 189 -7.74 16.27 9.52
CA LEU A 189 -8.74 15.47 8.81
C LEU A 189 -8.54 13.97 8.98
N SER A 190 -7.43 13.56 9.58
CA SER A 190 -7.10 12.15 9.82
C SER A 190 -8.18 11.47 10.66
N GLU A 191 -8.66 10.31 10.18
CA GLU A 191 -9.69 9.49 10.81
C GLU A 191 -11.06 10.17 11.04
N LYS A 192 -11.26 11.37 10.49
CA LYS A 192 -12.54 12.10 10.55
C LYS A 192 -13.36 11.95 9.26
N ILE A 193 -12.78 11.34 8.26
CA ILE A 193 -13.41 11.16 6.94
C ILE A 193 -13.40 9.69 6.60
N GLY A 194 -14.54 9.19 6.15
CA GLY A 194 -14.71 7.84 5.59
C GLY A 194 -15.15 7.89 4.13
N LEU A 195 -14.75 6.86 3.38
CA LEU A 195 -15.25 6.56 2.05
C LEU A 195 -16.34 5.50 2.15
N ILE A 196 -17.54 5.79 1.64
CA ILE A 196 -18.61 4.79 1.52
C ILE A 196 -18.50 4.12 0.16
N LEU A 197 -18.30 2.81 0.17
CA LEU A 197 -18.15 1.97 -1.02
C LEU A 197 -19.43 1.17 -1.26
N SER A 198 -20.05 1.40 -2.41
CA SER A 198 -21.28 0.71 -2.80
C SER A 198 -20.98 -0.73 -3.24
N PRO A 199 -21.76 -1.73 -2.80
CA PRO A 199 -21.61 -3.12 -3.25
C PRO A 199 -21.86 -3.30 -4.75
N LYS A 200 -22.54 -2.37 -5.40
CA LYS A 200 -22.79 -2.41 -6.85
C LYS A 200 -21.53 -2.22 -7.70
N LEU A 201 -20.47 -1.69 -7.09
CA LEU A 201 -19.19 -1.44 -7.78
C LEU A 201 -18.16 -2.54 -7.49
N MET A 202 -18.44 -3.43 -6.52
CA MET A 202 -17.51 -4.47 -6.09
C MET A 202 -17.39 -5.62 -7.12
N PRO A 203 -16.21 -6.31 -7.18
CA PRO A 203 -15.07 -6.12 -6.31
C PRO A 203 -14.33 -4.81 -6.56
N LEU A 204 -13.76 -4.22 -5.49
CA LEU A 204 -13.02 -2.98 -5.52
C LEU A 204 -11.65 -3.12 -4.84
N GLY A 205 -10.69 -2.37 -5.36
CA GLY A 205 -9.46 -2.01 -4.65
C GLY A 205 -9.55 -0.59 -4.09
N VAL A 206 -9.09 -0.42 -2.87
CA VAL A 206 -8.86 0.90 -2.27
C VAL A 206 -7.44 0.90 -1.73
N ALA A 207 -6.65 1.87 -2.12
CA ALA A 207 -5.28 1.96 -1.69
C ALA A 207 -4.92 3.37 -1.25
N SER A 208 -4.03 3.48 -0.28
CA SER A 208 -3.58 4.75 0.26
C SER A 208 -2.05 4.79 0.31
N SER A 209 -1.49 5.88 -0.22
CA SER A 209 -0.07 6.21 -0.11
C SER A 209 0.11 7.54 0.61
N SER A 210 1.28 7.78 1.18
CA SER A 210 1.62 9.01 1.89
C SER A 210 3.04 9.44 1.56
N GLY A 211 3.27 10.73 1.45
CA GLY A 211 4.61 11.33 1.39
C GLY A 211 5.21 11.64 2.76
N THR A 212 4.40 11.60 3.82
CA THR A 212 4.79 12.01 5.17
C THR A 212 4.69 10.88 6.20
N VAL A 213 3.94 9.82 5.89
CA VAL A 213 3.66 8.70 6.80
C VAL A 213 3.91 7.37 6.09
N GLY A 214 4.59 6.44 6.78
CA GLY A 214 4.76 5.06 6.33
C GLY A 214 6.06 4.81 5.56
N HIS A 215 6.20 3.58 5.09
CA HIS A 215 7.43 3.04 4.50
C HIS A 215 7.38 3.01 2.97
N SER A 216 6.29 3.48 2.36
CA SER A 216 6.21 3.66 0.90
C SER A 216 7.07 4.84 0.49
N LEU A 217 7.95 4.64 -0.49
CA LEU A 217 8.74 5.70 -1.11
C LEU A 217 7.81 6.57 -1.97
N SER A 218 7.13 7.54 -1.34
CA SER A 218 6.49 8.62 -2.06
C SER A 218 7.40 9.84 -2.07
N LEU A 219 7.60 10.42 -3.23
CA LEU A 219 8.43 11.61 -3.45
C LEU A 219 7.63 12.92 -3.25
N GLY A 220 6.36 12.81 -2.88
CA GLY A 220 5.46 13.94 -2.66
C GLY A 220 5.35 14.37 -1.21
N LYS A 221 4.48 15.36 -0.96
CA LYS A 221 4.23 15.95 0.37
C LYS A 221 2.81 15.72 0.87
N ALA A 222 1.98 14.96 0.15
CA ALA A 222 0.63 14.64 0.59
C ALA A 222 0.65 13.86 1.91
N ASP A 223 -0.24 14.20 2.84
CA ASP A 223 -0.44 13.41 4.05
C ASP A 223 -1.09 12.06 3.72
N VAL A 224 -2.00 12.06 2.75
CA VAL A 224 -2.53 10.85 2.13
C VAL A 224 -3.03 11.13 0.71
N GLY A 225 -2.77 10.19 -0.20
CA GLY A 225 -3.45 10.05 -1.48
C GLY A 225 -4.14 8.69 -1.51
N CYS A 226 -5.46 8.67 -1.65
CA CYS A 226 -6.28 7.47 -1.69
C CYS A 226 -6.92 7.31 -3.07
N VAL A 227 -6.91 6.10 -3.61
CA VAL A 227 -7.50 5.77 -4.91
C VAL A 227 -8.44 4.57 -4.78
N VAL A 228 -9.59 4.66 -5.45
CA VAL A 228 -10.59 3.59 -5.60
C VAL A 228 -10.58 3.11 -7.04
N SER A 229 -10.47 1.80 -7.26
CA SER A 229 -10.39 1.16 -8.58
C SER A 229 -11.01 -0.24 -8.55
N PRO A 230 -11.41 -0.82 -9.70
CA PRO A 230 -11.75 -2.24 -9.79
C PRO A 230 -10.56 -3.20 -9.54
N SER A 231 -9.33 -2.70 -9.57
CA SER A 231 -8.11 -3.45 -9.26
C SER A 231 -7.38 -2.83 -8.07
N ALA A 232 -7.07 -3.63 -7.05
CA ALA A 232 -6.31 -3.18 -5.89
C ALA A 232 -4.84 -2.93 -6.24
N ALA A 233 -4.26 -3.72 -7.14
CA ALA A 233 -2.91 -3.50 -7.65
C ALA A 233 -2.79 -2.15 -8.38
N PHE A 234 -3.79 -1.80 -9.20
CA PHE A 234 -3.82 -0.51 -9.86
C PHE A 234 -4.06 0.64 -8.88
N ALA A 235 -4.96 0.46 -7.90
CA ALA A 235 -5.24 1.47 -6.88
C ALA A 235 -3.97 1.83 -6.09
N ASP A 236 -3.14 0.83 -5.70
CA ASP A 236 -1.89 0.98 -4.97
C ASP A 236 -0.86 1.78 -5.79
N ALA A 237 -0.58 1.34 -7.02
CA ALA A 237 0.29 2.07 -7.93
C ALA A 237 -0.20 3.51 -8.18
N ALA A 238 -1.51 3.70 -8.37
CA ALA A 238 -2.10 5.00 -8.62
C ALA A 238 -2.07 5.92 -7.38
N ALA A 239 -2.26 5.38 -6.18
CA ALA A 239 -2.13 6.14 -4.93
C ALA A 239 -0.70 6.67 -4.75
N THR A 240 0.31 5.83 -5.02
CA THR A 240 1.72 6.23 -5.03
C THR A 240 1.98 7.32 -6.08
N ALA A 241 1.49 7.13 -7.32
CA ALA A 241 1.64 8.11 -8.40
C ALA A 241 0.95 9.44 -8.09
N LEU A 242 -0.22 9.41 -7.44
CA LEU A 242 -0.94 10.59 -6.98
C LEU A 242 -0.12 11.35 -5.92
N CYS A 243 0.35 10.67 -4.89
CA CYS A 243 1.16 11.28 -3.84
C CYS A 243 2.43 11.93 -4.40
N ASN A 244 3.14 11.28 -5.33
CA ASN A 244 4.35 11.82 -5.95
C ASN A 244 4.12 13.16 -6.67
N ARG A 245 2.90 13.45 -7.12
CA ARG A 245 2.54 14.69 -7.83
C ARG A 245 2.25 15.86 -6.90
N ILE A 246 1.96 15.60 -5.63
CA ILE A 246 1.59 16.64 -4.68
C ILE A 246 2.84 17.20 -4.00
N GLN A 247 3.31 18.33 -4.45
CA GLN A 247 4.44 19.07 -3.87
C GLN A 247 3.97 20.28 -3.05
N GLY A 248 2.71 20.69 -3.19
CA GLY A 248 2.12 21.80 -2.45
C GLY A 248 0.63 21.98 -2.69
N PRO A 249 0.01 22.94 -1.99
CA PRO A 249 -1.45 23.14 -2.06
C PRO A 249 -2.01 23.46 -3.46
N LYS A 250 -1.19 24.01 -4.35
CA LYS A 250 -1.60 24.31 -5.72
C LYS A 250 -1.85 23.05 -6.55
N ASP A 251 -1.21 21.94 -6.21
CA ASP A 251 -1.32 20.69 -6.95
C ASP A 251 -2.66 20.00 -6.68
N LEU A 252 -3.33 20.34 -5.56
CA LEU A 252 -4.64 19.80 -5.22
C LEU A 252 -5.71 20.13 -6.28
N SER A 253 -5.62 21.29 -6.94
CA SER A 253 -6.56 21.68 -7.98
C SER A 253 -6.36 20.95 -9.32
N ARG A 254 -5.34 20.12 -9.44
CA ARG A 254 -5.02 19.36 -10.65
C ARG A 254 -5.32 17.85 -10.54
N ILE A 255 -5.95 17.44 -9.45
CA ILE A 255 -6.30 16.03 -9.24
C ILE A 255 -7.30 15.54 -10.28
N ASP A 256 -8.24 16.39 -10.68
CA ASP A 256 -9.27 16.12 -11.68
C ASP A 256 -8.66 15.89 -13.07
N GLU A 257 -7.71 16.72 -13.48
CA GLU A 257 -6.96 16.56 -14.72
C GLU A 257 -6.21 15.22 -14.74
N TRP A 258 -5.50 14.91 -13.65
CA TRP A 258 -4.71 13.68 -13.58
C TRP A 258 -5.59 12.42 -13.52
N ALA A 259 -6.56 12.39 -12.61
CA ALA A 259 -7.41 11.22 -12.42
C ALA A 259 -8.37 10.99 -13.59
N GLY A 260 -8.86 12.07 -14.20
CA GLY A 260 -9.76 12.00 -15.35
C GLY A 260 -9.12 11.44 -16.62
N ASN A 261 -7.80 11.51 -16.74
CA ASN A 261 -7.05 10.95 -17.87
C ASN A 261 -6.66 9.47 -17.67
N LEU A 262 -6.86 8.90 -16.49
CA LEU A 262 -6.50 7.52 -16.18
C LEU A 262 -7.72 6.60 -16.23
N LYS A 263 -7.70 5.63 -17.13
CA LYS A 263 -8.72 4.58 -17.16
C LYS A 263 -8.56 3.68 -15.92
N GLY A 264 -9.67 3.36 -15.27
CA GLY A 264 -9.67 2.45 -14.12
C GLY A 264 -9.73 3.14 -12.75
N ILE A 265 -9.52 4.46 -12.64
CA ILE A 265 -9.84 5.19 -11.42
C ILE A 265 -11.35 5.42 -11.35
N LEU A 266 -11.99 5.00 -10.28
CA LEU A 266 -13.40 5.29 -9.96
C LEU A 266 -13.51 6.52 -9.08
N GLY A 267 -12.54 6.76 -8.24
CA GLY A 267 -12.44 7.91 -7.38
C GLY A 267 -11.06 8.08 -6.79
N ALA A 268 -10.73 9.32 -6.46
CA ALA A 268 -9.47 9.69 -5.82
C ALA A 268 -9.71 10.76 -4.77
N LEU A 269 -8.93 10.72 -3.70
CA LEU A 269 -8.91 11.70 -2.62
C LEU A 269 -7.46 12.01 -2.26
N VAL A 270 -7.15 13.26 -2.01
CA VAL A 270 -5.85 13.67 -1.49
C VAL A 270 -6.02 14.67 -0.35
N ILE A 271 -5.24 14.50 0.71
CA ILE A 271 -5.18 15.42 1.86
C ILE A 271 -3.76 15.97 1.97
N LEU A 272 -3.67 17.27 2.18
CA LEU A 272 -2.43 18.00 2.48
C LEU A 272 -2.73 19.05 3.55
N GLY A 273 -2.27 18.82 4.78
CA GLY A 273 -2.60 19.64 5.94
C GLY A 273 -4.09 19.61 6.25
N ASP A 274 -4.70 20.77 6.26
CA ASP A 274 -6.14 20.99 6.45
C ASP A 274 -6.95 21.01 5.17
N LYS A 275 -6.31 20.78 4.02
CA LYS A 275 -6.92 20.84 2.69
C LYS A 275 -7.14 19.46 2.12
N MET A 276 -8.24 19.31 1.41
CA MET A 276 -8.62 18.08 0.73
C MET A 276 -9.10 18.39 -0.67
N ALA A 277 -8.75 17.52 -1.61
CA ALA A 277 -9.35 17.50 -2.95
C ALA A 277 -9.82 16.08 -3.28
N THR A 278 -10.89 15.98 -4.07
CA THR A 278 -11.49 14.71 -4.47
C THR A 278 -11.86 14.72 -5.94
N TRP A 279 -11.88 13.55 -6.54
CA TRP A 279 -12.33 13.35 -7.91
C TRP A 279 -13.13 12.04 -8.03
N GLY A 280 -14.06 12.00 -8.98
CA GLY A 280 -14.82 10.80 -9.32
C GLY A 280 -16.08 10.61 -8.48
N LYS A 281 -16.62 9.38 -8.54
CA LYS A 281 -17.89 9.01 -7.87
C LYS A 281 -17.57 8.37 -6.51
N ILE A 282 -17.04 9.16 -5.57
CA ILE A 282 -16.83 8.74 -4.19
C ILE A 282 -17.81 9.45 -3.27
N GLU A 283 -18.35 8.72 -2.32
CA GLU A 283 -19.22 9.24 -1.27
C GLU A 283 -18.40 9.35 0.01
N LEU A 284 -18.39 10.56 0.60
CA LEU A 284 -17.69 10.85 1.83
C LEU A 284 -18.66 10.93 3.00
N VAL A 285 -18.20 10.46 4.15
CA VAL A 285 -18.92 10.58 5.42
C VAL A 285 -17.99 11.11 6.49
N ALA A 286 -18.52 11.93 7.39
CA ALA A 286 -17.84 12.30 8.63
C ALA A 286 -17.90 11.11 9.61
N LEU A 287 -16.77 10.82 10.26
CA LEU A 287 -16.62 9.74 11.24
C LEU A 287 -16.55 10.29 12.66
#